data_9887f46d3b377ca4a51484a4dfefbf37
#
_entry.id   9887f46d3b377ca4a51484a4dfefbf37
#
_cell.length_a   1.000
_cell.length_b   1.000
_cell.length_c   1.000
_cell.angle_alpha   90.00
_cell.angle_beta   90.00
_cell.angle_gamma   90.00
#
_symmetry.space_group_name_H-M   'P 1'
#
loop_
_entity.id
_entity.type
_entity.pdbx_description
1 polymer ?
#
loop_
_entity_poly.entity_id
_entity_poly.type
_entity_poly.pdbx_seq_one_letter_code
_entity_poly.pdbx_strand_id
1 'polypeptide(L)'
;MVPPRREPSREPEAAHWTEVADFADAGPDDRMFTWNGATGEIRFGPGVTGRDGRIRQYGAVPEEDAQIFVTGYRHGGGRRGNVGAGKLSVLLTSIPSIESVRNLDPATGGVDAETVENAKIRGPLYLRGGNRAVTATDFERLTLEAAPGVARARCLPPNSPGEPVRLLIVPRVDIEPERLVLEDLALPETLESRIKGFLDERRLLTTRVLLDVPSYQGITITAEVHAAPTVRAEKVRTEAESALYRFINPITGGPDGQGWPFDLDLSIGDVFSVLRAVPGVQRAETVHIFLADLRGDLAPEEARQRIRLSSEALFMSVRHRVVVRQ
;
A
#
# COMPACT_ATOMS: atom_id res chain seq x y z
N MET A 1 27.99 12.36 55.20
CA MET A 1 28.45 13.21 54.12
C MET A 1 27.40 13.10 53.03
N VAL A 2 26.47 14.08 52.96
CA VAL A 2 25.35 14.10 52.00
C VAL A 2 25.91 14.73 50.70
N PRO A 3 25.72 14.11 49.52
CA PRO A 3 26.19 14.73 48.28
C PRO A 3 25.40 16.00 47.97
N PRO A 4 26.02 17.02 47.38
CA PRO A 4 25.37 18.29 47.10
C PRO A 4 24.24 18.08 46.06
N ARG A 5 23.06 18.67 46.34
CA ARG A 5 21.95 18.78 45.40
C ARG A 5 22.47 19.56 44.18
N ARG A 6 22.47 18.93 43.02
CA ARG A 6 22.59 19.66 41.76
C ARG A 6 21.40 20.60 41.63
N GLU A 7 21.66 21.88 41.58
CA GLU A 7 20.68 22.87 41.13
C GLU A 7 20.22 22.51 39.72
N PRO A 8 18.92 22.69 39.39
CA PRO A 8 18.48 22.52 38.03
C PRO A 8 19.16 23.61 37.16
N SER A 9 20.05 23.18 36.29
CA SER A 9 20.56 24.04 35.23
C SER A 9 19.39 24.65 34.51
N ARG A 10 19.28 26.00 34.44
CA ARG A 10 18.34 26.69 33.56
C ARG A 10 18.56 26.14 32.18
N GLU A 11 17.59 25.36 31.69
CA GLU A 11 17.56 24.98 30.28
C GLU A 11 17.54 26.28 29.46
N PRO A 12 18.41 26.43 28.44
CA PRO A 12 18.34 27.57 27.57
C PRO A 12 16.95 27.62 26.96
N GLU A 13 16.35 28.81 26.93
CA GLU A 13 15.01 29.05 26.40
C GLU A 13 14.97 28.55 24.96
N ALA A 14 14.41 27.37 24.73
CA ALA A 14 14.42 26.71 23.46
C ALA A 14 13.60 27.51 22.45
N ALA A 15 14.21 27.86 21.32
CA ALA A 15 13.53 28.54 20.24
C ALA A 15 12.41 27.65 19.66
N HIS A 16 11.21 28.18 19.61
CA HIS A 16 10.04 27.46 19.10
C HIS A 16 9.99 27.54 17.57
N TRP A 17 9.72 26.39 16.92
CA TRP A 17 9.58 26.27 15.49
C TRP A 17 8.19 25.79 15.13
N THR A 18 7.65 26.30 14.02
CA THR A 18 6.27 25.98 13.58
C THR A 18 6.31 25.08 12.36
N GLU A 19 5.51 24.01 12.39
CA GLU A 19 5.32 23.13 11.24
C GLU A 19 4.47 23.83 10.18
N VAL A 20 4.94 23.79 8.92
CA VAL A 20 4.25 24.35 7.76
C VAL A 20 4.19 23.32 6.63
N ALA A 21 3.25 23.49 5.71
CA ALA A 21 3.15 22.62 4.55
C ALA A 21 4.27 22.89 3.53
N ASP A 22 4.64 24.15 3.35
CA ASP A 22 5.72 24.62 2.47
C ASP A 22 6.30 25.94 2.97
N PHE A 23 7.33 26.44 2.29
CA PHE A 23 8.04 27.67 2.63
C PHE A 23 7.71 28.86 1.70
N ALA A 24 6.66 28.78 0.88
CA ALA A 24 6.40 29.77 -0.17
C ALA A 24 6.29 31.19 0.37
N ASP A 25 5.65 31.37 1.52
CA ASP A 25 5.40 32.64 2.18
C ASP A 25 6.39 32.95 3.31
N ALA A 26 7.42 32.12 3.51
CA ALA A 26 8.36 32.26 4.62
C ALA A 26 9.40 33.36 4.36
N GLY A 27 9.56 34.26 5.33
CA GLY A 27 10.68 35.18 5.40
C GLY A 27 11.98 34.51 5.89
N PRO A 28 13.15 35.13 5.70
CA PRO A 28 14.44 34.52 6.02
C PRO A 28 14.64 34.21 7.52
N ASP A 29 13.93 34.88 8.41
CA ASP A 29 14.06 34.75 9.86
C ASP A 29 12.92 33.93 10.49
N ASP A 30 11.95 33.47 9.67
CA ASP A 30 10.80 32.72 10.15
C ASP A 30 11.21 31.30 10.55
N ARG A 31 10.99 30.94 11.81
CA ARG A 31 11.32 29.63 12.38
C ARG A 31 10.26 28.61 11.99
N MET A 32 10.38 28.09 10.80
CA MET A 32 9.46 27.15 10.20
C MET A 32 10.18 25.87 9.78
N PHE A 33 9.46 24.75 9.81
CA PHE A 33 9.96 23.47 9.32
C PHE A 33 8.85 22.70 8.62
N THR A 34 9.24 21.80 7.73
CA THR A 34 8.34 20.79 7.17
C THR A 34 8.68 19.43 7.76
N TRP A 35 7.66 18.60 7.95
CA TRP A 35 7.80 17.28 8.52
C TRP A 35 7.33 16.21 7.54
N ASN A 36 8.17 15.21 7.28
CA ASN A 36 7.76 14.02 6.55
C ASN A 36 7.51 12.89 7.56
N GLY A 37 6.25 12.64 7.89
CA GLY A 37 5.85 11.62 8.86
C GLY A 37 6.17 10.19 8.45
N ALA A 38 6.41 9.91 7.16
CA ALA A 38 6.78 8.58 6.68
C ALA A 38 8.26 8.27 6.85
N THR A 39 9.13 9.29 6.64
CA THR A 39 10.59 9.13 6.73
C THR A 39 11.16 9.61 8.07
N GLY A 40 10.38 10.37 8.85
CA GLY A 40 10.86 11.04 10.06
C GLY A 40 11.78 12.23 9.76
N GLU A 41 11.78 12.73 8.54
CA GLU A 41 12.67 13.80 8.09
C GLU A 41 12.09 15.18 8.41
N ILE A 42 12.91 16.03 9.06
CA ILE A 42 12.62 17.44 9.28
C ILE A 42 13.44 18.24 8.26
N ARG A 43 12.79 19.15 7.55
CA ARG A 43 13.46 20.08 6.64
C ARG A 43 13.24 21.51 7.11
N PHE A 44 14.32 22.27 7.09
CA PHE A 44 14.31 23.69 7.36
C PHE A 44 14.31 24.50 6.06
N GLY A 45 14.14 25.81 6.18
CA GLY A 45 13.98 26.69 5.06
C GLY A 45 15.10 26.59 4.02
N PRO A 46 14.76 26.44 2.73
CA PRO A 46 15.76 26.32 1.67
C PRO A 46 16.34 27.68 1.27
N GLY A 47 17.63 27.69 0.95
CA GLY A 47 18.24 28.77 0.20
C GLY A 47 18.08 28.53 -1.31
N VAL A 48 17.36 29.42 -2.00
CA VAL A 48 17.11 29.32 -3.45
C VAL A 48 17.93 30.38 -4.19
N THR A 49 18.76 29.94 -5.13
CA THR A 49 19.53 30.87 -5.97
C THR A 49 18.63 31.43 -7.06
N GLY A 50 18.43 32.75 -7.03
CA GLY A 50 17.68 33.48 -8.04
C GLY A 50 18.41 33.58 -9.38
N ARG A 51 17.73 34.09 -10.41
CA ARG A 51 18.33 34.31 -11.74
C ARG A 51 19.44 35.39 -11.73
N ASP A 52 19.44 36.20 -10.72
CA ASP A 52 20.46 37.25 -10.45
C ASP A 52 21.69 36.71 -9.72
N GLY A 53 21.76 35.42 -9.44
CA GLY A 53 22.83 34.76 -8.70
C GLY A 53 22.78 34.99 -7.18
N ARG A 54 21.78 35.70 -6.67
CA ARG A 54 21.60 35.92 -5.23
C ARG A 54 20.83 34.74 -4.61
N ILE A 55 21.26 34.33 -3.42
CA ILE A 55 20.55 33.32 -2.63
C ILE A 55 19.45 34.04 -1.84
N ARG A 56 18.22 33.62 -2.04
CA ARG A 56 17.09 34.02 -1.23
C ARG A 56 16.76 32.90 -0.25
N GLN A 57 16.79 33.23 1.04
CA GLN A 57 16.46 32.30 2.12
C GLN A 57 14.94 32.30 2.37
N TYR A 58 14.32 31.11 2.41
CA TYR A 58 12.91 30.91 2.71
C TYR A 58 12.76 30.14 4.03
N GLY A 59 12.62 30.87 5.13
CA GLY A 59 12.64 30.34 6.49
C GLY A 59 14.05 30.34 7.10
N ALA A 60 14.09 30.37 8.41
CA ALA A 60 15.34 30.31 9.18
C ALA A 60 15.96 28.91 9.06
N VAL A 61 17.26 28.84 9.29
CA VAL A 61 18.02 27.59 9.45
C VAL A 61 18.57 27.57 10.87
N PRO A 62 18.51 26.45 11.61
CA PRO A 62 19.17 26.33 12.90
C PRO A 62 20.68 26.65 12.80
N GLU A 63 21.24 27.19 13.87
CA GLU A 63 22.68 27.40 13.96
C GLU A 63 23.45 26.09 13.86
N GLU A 64 24.70 26.16 13.43
CA GLU A 64 25.60 25.00 13.44
C GLU A 64 25.73 24.50 14.88
N ASP A 65 25.64 23.20 15.08
CA ASP A 65 25.61 22.53 16.40
C ASP A 65 24.34 22.76 17.25
N ALA A 66 23.27 23.36 16.73
CA ALA A 66 22.01 23.49 17.44
C ALA A 66 21.41 22.11 17.79
N GLN A 67 21.01 21.94 19.03
CA GLN A 67 20.29 20.74 19.46
C GLN A 67 18.80 20.89 19.13
N ILE A 68 18.27 19.97 18.35
CA ILE A 68 16.86 19.96 17.95
C ILE A 68 16.10 18.96 18.82
N PHE A 69 15.06 19.46 19.48
CA PHE A 69 14.19 18.63 20.34
C PHE A 69 12.77 18.60 19.77
N VAL A 70 12.21 17.43 19.65
CA VAL A 70 10.79 17.25 19.36
C VAL A 70 10.06 16.98 20.68
N THR A 71 9.26 17.95 21.12
CA THR A 71 8.59 17.92 22.43
C THR A 71 7.41 16.97 22.49
N GLY A 72 6.89 16.54 21.37
CA GLY A 72 5.84 15.54 21.29
C GLY A 72 5.64 15.04 19.86
N TYR A 73 5.71 13.75 19.68
CA TYR A 73 5.34 13.10 18.45
C TYR A 73 4.46 11.88 18.77
N ARG A 74 3.57 11.57 17.84
CA ARG A 74 2.77 10.36 17.94
C ARG A 74 3.37 9.32 17.03
N HIS A 75 3.76 8.21 17.60
CA HIS A 75 4.08 7.01 16.84
C HIS A 75 3.11 5.92 17.30
N GLY A 76 2.73 5.04 16.45
CA GLY A 76 1.83 4.04 16.95
C GLY A 76 1.54 2.96 15.93
N GLY A 77 0.93 1.91 16.37
CA GLY A 77 0.32 0.76 15.73
C GLY A 77 0.77 0.29 14.35
N GLY A 78 1.50 1.05 13.58
CA GLY A 78 1.80 0.70 12.20
C GLY A 78 0.53 0.34 11.43
N ARG A 79 0.54 -0.74 10.67
CA ARG A 79 -0.64 -1.26 9.96
C ARG A 79 -1.80 -1.62 10.88
N ARG A 80 -1.54 -1.96 12.14
CA ARG A 80 -2.59 -2.24 13.14
C ARG A 80 -3.44 -1.01 13.45
N GLY A 81 -2.91 0.19 13.21
CA GLY A 81 -3.65 1.45 13.35
C GLY A 81 -4.67 1.69 12.23
N ASN A 82 -4.57 0.99 11.11
CA ASN A 82 -5.52 1.08 10.00
C ASN A 82 -6.78 0.28 10.36
N VAL A 83 -7.74 0.95 10.97
CA VAL A 83 -8.98 0.34 11.45
C VAL A 83 -10.12 0.73 10.51
N GLY A 84 -10.86 -0.24 10.00
CA GLY A 84 -12.01 -0.01 9.12
C GLY A 84 -13.11 0.83 9.76
N ALA A 85 -13.97 1.43 8.93
CA ALA A 85 -15.14 2.19 9.40
C ALA A 85 -16.02 1.34 10.31
N GLY A 86 -16.56 1.92 11.37
CA GLY A 86 -17.44 1.27 12.33
C GLY A 86 -16.76 0.29 13.30
N LYS A 87 -15.45 0.10 13.24
CA LYS A 87 -14.72 -0.83 14.10
C LYS A 87 -14.37 -0.27 15.48
N LEU A 88 -14.30 1.05 15.63
CA LEU A 88 -14.10 1.70 16.92
C LEU A 88 -15.46 1.95 17.56
N SER A 89 -15.94 0.99 18.36
CA SER A 89 -17.29 1.00 18.96
C SER A 89 -17.30 0.93 20.48
N VAL A 90 -16.12 0.97 21.13
CA VAL A 90 -15.99 0.84 22.58
C VAL A 90 -15.66 2.18 23.21
N LEU A 91 -16.52 2.65 24.12
CA LEU A 91 -16.21 3.76 25.04
C LEU A 91 -15.43 3.22 26.23
N LEU A 92 -14.20 3.72 26.42
CA LEU A 92 -13.38 3.35 27.58
C LEU A 92 -13.86 4.05 28.88
N THR A 93 -14.54 5.18 28.74
CA THR A 93 -15.10 5.95 29.85
C THR A 93 -16.59 6.19 29.58
N SER A 94 -17.44 5.92 30.57
CA SER A 94 -18.86 6.22 30.45
C SER A 94 -19.07 7.72 30.40
N ILE A 95 -19.73 8.18 29.34
CA ILE A 95 -20.11 9.59 29.16
C ILE A 95 -21.64 9.66 29.25
N PRO A 96 -22.23 10.45 30.20
CA PRO A 96 -23.66 10.59 30.29
C PRO A 96 -24.30 11.02 28.96
N SER A 97 -25.41 10.40 28.61
CA SER A 97 -26.17 10.65 27.38
C SER A 97 -25.53 10.19 26.06
N ILE A 98 -24.42 9.42 26.10
CA ILE A 98 -23.85 8.77 24.92
C ILE A 98 -24.06 7.27 25.04
N GLU A 99 -24.87 6.70 24.18
CA GLU A 99 -25.23 5.29 24.15
C GLU A 99 -24.21 4.46 23.34
N SER A 100 -23.74 5.01 22.22
CA SER A 100 -22.79 4.33 21.35
C SER A 100 -21.84 5.29 20.65
N VAL A 101 -20.70 4.79 20.23
CA VAL A 101 -19.70 5.51 19.44
C VAL A 101 -19.25 4.65 18.27
N ARG A 102 -18.96 5.25 17.14
CA ARG A 102 -18.33 4.59 16.00
C ARG A 102 -17.52 5.58 15.19
N ASN A 103 -16.44 5.12 14.59
CA ASN A 103 -15.75 5.90 13.58
C ASN A 103 -16.52 5.83 12.25
N LEU A 104 -16.75 6.98 11.63
CA LEU A 104 -17.45 7.06 10.34
C LEU A 104 -16.51 6.66 9.19
N ASP A 105 -15.28 7.13 9.25
CA ASP A 105 -14.26 6.85 8.24
C ASP A 105 -13.24 5.84 8.75
N PRO A 106 -12.64 5.06 7.86
CA PRO A 106 -11.53 4.17 8.23
C PRO A 106 -10.30 4.99 8.62
N ALA A 107 -9.57 4.51 9.61
CA ALA A 107 -8.24 5.02 9.91
C ALA A 107 -7.26 4.47 8.86
N THR A 108 -6.50 5.37 8.20
CA THR A 108 -5.54 5.03 7.15
C THR A 108 -4.17 5.66 7.41
N GLY A 109 -3.15 5.25 6.68
CA GLY A 109 -1.81 5.84 6.77
C GLY A 109 -0.87 5.20 7.78
N GLY A 110 -1.34 4.19 8.53
CA GLY A 110 -0.47 3.39 9.39
C GLY A 110 0.49 2.52 8.58
N VAL A 111 1.80 2.65 8.82
CA VAL A 111 2.86 1.92 8.13
C VAL A 111 3.77 1.29 9.16
N ASP A 112 4.11 0.01 8.99
CA ASP A 112 5.10 -0.64 9.83
C ASP A 112 6.51 -0.13 9.51
N ALA A 113 7.43 -0.23 10.46
CA ALA A 113 8.82 0.09 10.23
C ALA A 113 9.40 -0.77 9.09
N GLU A 114 10.27 -0.17 8.28
CA GLU A 114 10.96 -0.89 7.22
C GLU A 114 11.83 -2.01 7.80
N THR A 115 11.80 -3.19 7.20
CA THR A 115 12.68 -4.29 7.59
C THR A 115 14.08 -4.08 7.01
N VAL A 116 15.09 -4.66 7.65
CA VAL A 116 16.48 -4.60 7.17
C VAL A 116 16.63 -5.23 5.78
N GLU A 117 15.86 -6.27 5.50
CA GLU A 117 15.83 -6.94 4.21
C GLU A 117 15.31 -6.00 3.12
N ASN A 118 14.22 -5.28 3.38
CA ASN A 118 13.69 -4.27 2.47
C ASN A 118 14.67 -3.11 2.27
N ALA A 119 15.30 -2.64 3.34
CA ALA A 119 16.31 -1.59 3.26
C ALA A 119 17.52 -1.99 2.41
N LYS A 120 17.96 -3.26 2.47
CA LYS A 120 19.04 -3.80 1.61
C LYS A 120 18.66 -3.81 0.13
N ILE A 121 17.40 -4.04 -0.19
CA ILE A 121 16.91 -4.01 -1.57
C ILE A 121 16.74 -2.56 -2.04
N ARG A 122 16.13 -1.73 -1.23
CA ARG A 122 15.83 -0.33 -1.56
C ARG A 122 17.06 0.56 -1.63
N GLY A 123 18.03 0.37 -0.72
CA GLY A 123 19.22 1.21 -0.60
C GLY A 123 20.01 1.34 -1.91
N PRO A 124 20.41 0.24 -2.58
CA PRO A 124 21.09 0.30 -3.87
C PRO A 124 20.26 0.97 -4.98
N LEU A 125 18.94 0.77 -5.00
CA LEU A 125 18.04 1.40 -5.96
C LEU A 125 17.96 2.91 -5.71
N TYR A 126 17.87 3.32 -4.46
CA TYR A 126 17.88 4.73 -4.06
C TYR A 126 19.20 5.42 -4.47
N LEU A 127 20.34 4.79 -4.21
CA LEU A 127 21.65 5.33 -4.57
C LEU A 127 21.84 5.43 -6.10
N ARG A 128 21.29 4.50 -6.88
CA ARG A 128 21.36 4.54 -8.35
C ARG A 128 20.43 5.58 -8.95
N GLY A 129 19.18 5.65 -8.48
CA GLY A 129 18.14 6.52 -9.03
C GLY A 129 18.23 7.98 -8.57
N GLY A 130 18.96 8.29 -7.50
CA GLY A 130 19.13 9.65 -6.98
C GLY A 130 17.80 10.37 -6.68
N ASN A 131 16.79 9.63 -6.23
CA ASN A 131 15.42 10.12 -5.98
C ASN A 131 14.73 10.75 -7.22
N ARG A 132 15.09 10.30 -8.43
CA ARG A 132 14.48 10.72 -9.70
C ARG A 132 13.68 9.58 -10.33
N ALA A 133 12.59 9.94 -11.00
CA ALA A 133 11.76 9.03 -11.77
C ALA A 133 12.24 9.04 -13.24
N VAL A 134 13.08 8.09 -13.60
CA VAL A 134 13.66 7.95 -14.94
C VAL A 134 13.32 6.60 -15.56
N THR A 135 13.49 5.51 -14.82
CA THR A 135 13.19 4.15 -15.28
C THR A 135 11.83 3.68 -14.77
N ALA A 136 11.27 2.64 -15.40
CA ALA A 136 10.02 2.02 -14.94
C ALA A 136 10.08 1.65 -13.46
N THR A 137 11.18 1.05 -13.03
CA THR A 137 11.41 0.67 -11.62
C THR A 137 11.47 1.89 -10.69
N ASP A 138 12.00 3.03 -11.15
CA ASP A 138 12.00 4.26 -10.35
C ASP A 138 10.57 4.76 -10.13
N PHE A 139 9.75 4.78 -11.19
CA PHE A 139 8.35 5.17 -11.09
C PHE A 139 7.57 4.27 -10.15
N GLU A 140 7.73 2.94 -10.26
CA GLU A 140 7.07 1.98 -9.35
C GLU A 140 7.48 2.20 -7.90
N ARG A 141 8.79 2.27 -7.63
CA ARG A 141 9.34 2.49 -6.29
C ARG A 141 8.87 3.81 -5.68
N LEU A 142 9.00 4.91 -6.43
CA LEU A 142 8.61 6.23 -5.96
C LEU A 142 7.09 6.34 -5.73
N THR A 143 6.29 5.63 -6.50
CA THR A 143 4.84 5.54 -6.28
C THR A 143 4.50 4.87 -4.97
N LEU A 144 5.16 3.77 -4.63
CA LEU A 144 5.00 3.09 -3.34
C LEU A 144 5.49 3.96 -2.17
N GLU A 145 6.55 4.72 -2.38
CA GLU A 145 7.09 5.66 -1.39
C GLU A 145 6.17 6.87 -1.16
N ALA A 146 5.56 7.39 -2.24
CA ALA A 146 4.66 8.54 -2.18
C ALA A 146 3.46 8.30 -1.27
N ALA A 147 2.92 7.08 -1.27
CA ALA A 147 1.66 6.82 -0.61
C ALA A 147 1.54 5.40 -0.03
N PRO A 148 1.43 5.28 1.31
CA PRO A 148 1.19 3.99 1.98
C PRO A 148 -0.11 3.30 1.56
N GLY A 149 -1.06 4.06 1.01
CA GLY A 149 -2.32 3.56 0.46
C GLY A 149 -2.18 2.82 -0.87
N VAL A 150 -0.97 2.73 -1.44
CA VAL A 150 -0.68 1.89 -2.61
C VAL A 150 -0.22 0.52 -2.13
N ALA A 151 -0.87 -0.53 -2.60
CA ALA A 151 -0.42 -1.90 -2.39
C ALA A 151 0.64 -2.28 -3.43
N ARG A 152 0.39 -1.94 -4.69
CA ARG A 152 1.27 -2.29 -5.81
C ARG A 152 1.20 -1.21 -6.89
N ALA A 153 2.29 -1.05 -7.62
CA ALA A 153 2.38 -0.20 -8.80
C ALA A 153 3.07 -0.94 -9.93
N ARG A 154 2.62 -0.74 -11.16
CA ARG A 154 3.24 -1.24 -12.38
C ARG A 154 3.42 -0.09 -13.36
N CYS A 155 4.64 0.13 -13.78
CA CYS A 155 4.95 1.13 -14.78
C CYS A 155 4.96 0.53 -16.19
N LEU A 156 4.18 1.11 -17.06
CA LEU A 156 4.18 0.81 -18.50
C LEU A 156 4.92 1.97 -19.18
N PRO A 157 6.13 1.71 -19.71
CA PRO A 157 6.87 2.74 -20.41
C PRO A 157 6.16 3.12 -21.71
N PRO A 158 6.36 4.34 -22.21
CA PRO A 158 5.79 4.77 -23.48
C PRO A 158 6.32 3.90 -24.63
N ASN A 159 5.44 3.54 -25.55
CA ASN A 159 5.82 2.78 -26.76
C ASN A 159 6.37 3.72 -27.86
N SER A 160 6.03 5.01 -27.80
CA SER A 160 6.41 6.01 -28.78
C SER A 160 6.81 7.34 -28.13
N PRO A 161 7.70 8.13 -28.76
CA PRO A 161 8.05 9.45 -28.26
C PRO A 161 6.82 10.35 -28.09
N GLY A 162 6.68 10.97 -26.91
CA GLY A 162 5.57 11.87 -26.60
C GLY A 162 4.35 11.20 -25.96
N GLU A 163 4.30 9.87 -25.89
CA GLU A 163 3.30 9.18 -25.07
C GLU A 163 3.59 9.34 -23.57
N PRO A 164 2.57 9.35 -22.71
CA PRO A 164 2.77 9.38 -21.29
C PRO A 164 3.32 8.04 -20.76
N VAL A 165 4.07 8.10 -19.69
CA VAL A 165 4.33 6.94 -18.82
C VAL A 165 3.02 6.61 -18.13
N ARG A 166 2.54 5.37 -18.24
CA ARG A 166 1.34 4.89 -17.55
C ARG A 166 1.72 4.13 -16.30
N LEU A 167 1.12 4.48 -15.18
CA LEU A 167 1.29 3.79 -13.90
C LEU A 167 -0.02 3.16 -13.50
N LEU A 168 -0.04 1.84 -13.46
CA LEU A 168 -1.17 1.05 -12.97
C LEU A 168 -1.03 0.93 -11.44
N ILE A 169 -2.01 1.45 -10.73
CA ILE A 169 -2.03 1.52 -9.26
C ILE A 169 -3.04 0.51 -8.72
N VAL A 170 -2.59 -0.36 -7.84
CA VAL A 170 -3.47 -1.22 -7.03
C VAL A 170 -3.55 -0.59 -5.65
N PRO A 171 -4.69 -0.03 -5.26
CA PRO A 171 -4.85 0.55 -3.94
C PRO A 171 -4.79 -0.53 -2.85
N ARG A 172 -4.32 -0.13 -1.68
CA ARG A 172 -4.31 -0.98 -0.50
C ARG A 172 -5.66 -0.90 0.19
N VAL A 173 -6.33 -2.03 0.29
CA VAL A 173 -7.57 -2.17 1.03
C VAL A 173 -7.42 -3.26 2.09
N ASP A 174 -8.04 -3.06 3.24
CA ASP A 174 -8.04 -4.00 4.36
C ASP A 174 -9.40 -4.72 4.41
N ILE A 175 -9.64 -5.52 3.38
CA ILE A 175 -10.87 -6.29 3.19
C ILE A 175 -10.48 -7.76 3.07
N GLU A 176 -11.27 -8.64 3.69
CA GLU A 176 -11.09 -10.08 3.56
C GLU A 176 -11.20 -10.50 2.09
N PRO A 177 -10.32 -11.38 1.59
CA PRO A 177 -10.26 -11.76 0.17
C PRO A 177 -11.60 -12.22 -0.42
N GLU A 178 -12.44 -12.85 0.38
CA GLU A 178 -13.78 -13.35 0.00
C GLU A 178 -14.81 -12.24 -0.23
N ARG A 179 -14.52 -11.03 0.28
CA ARG A 179 -15.44 -9.88 0.24
C ARG A 179 -14.95 -8.77 -0.69
N LEU A 180 -13.77 -8.92 -1.26
CA LEU A 180 -13.19 -7.92 -2.14
C LEU A 180 -14.03 -7.80 -3.42
N VAL A 181 -14.50 -6.60 -3.72
CA VAL A 181 -15.23 -6.28 -4.95
C VAL A 181 -14.46 -5.26 -5.79
N LEU A 182 -14.85 -5.13 -7.05
CA LEU A 182 -14.14 -4.27 -8.01
C LEU A 182 -14.11 -2.80 -7.56
N GLU A 183 -15.19 -2.33 -6.96
CA GLU A 183 -15.35 -0.96 -6.48
C GLU A 183 -14.34 -0.60 -5.38
N ASP A 184 -13.91 -1.58 -4.59
CA ASP A 184 -12.90 -1.38 -3.54
C ASP A 184 -11.52 -1.07 -4.12
N LEU A 185 -11.29 -1.44 -5.38
CA LEU A 185 -10.02 -1.24 -6.09
C LEU A 185 -10.01 0.03 -6.95
N ALA A 186 -11.02 0.87 -6.82
CA ALA A 186 -11.03 2.19 -7.46
C ALA A 186 -9.92 3.08 -6.86
N LEU A 187 -9.27 3.88 -7.70
CA LEU A 187 -8.22 4.81 -7.26
C LEU A 187 -8.87 6.07 -6.64
N PRO A 188 -8.72 6.31 -5.34
CA PRO A 188 -9.25 7.53 -4.71
C PRO A 188 -8.53 8.78 -5.24
N GLU A 189 -9.26 9.86 -5.48
CA GLU A 189 -8.71 11.13 -5.97
C GLU A 189 -7.62 11.70 -5.06
N THR A 190 -7.77 11.55 -3.75
CA THR A 190 -6.76 11.96 -2.76
C THR A 190 -5.45 11.20 -2.91
N LEU A 191 -5.52 9.90 -3.21
CA LEU A 191 -4.37 9.06 -3.46
C LEU A 191 -3.70 9.42 -4.78
N GLU A 192 -4.51 9.64 -5.83
CA GLU A 192 -4.06 10.07 -7.15
C GLU A 192 -3.30 11.40 -7.07
N SER A 193 -3.89 12.41 -6.43
CA SER A 193 -3.29 13.74 -6.26
C SER A 193 -1.96 13.68 -5.50
N ARG A 194 -1.90 12.86 -4.46
CA ARG A 194 -0.67 12.68 -3.67
C ARG A 194 0.46 12.04 -4.49
N ILE A 195 0.15 10.99 -5.25
CA ILE A 195 1.13 10.32 -6.12
C ILE A 195 1.61 11.29 -7.21
N LYS A 196 0.70 11.99 -7.87
CA LYS A 196 1.05 12.98 -8.91
C LYS A 196 1.98 14.05 -8.36
N GLY A 197 1.62 14.69 -7.24
CA GLY A 197 2.44 15.75 -6.64
C GLY A 197 3.84 15.24 -6.30
N PHE A 198 3.98 14.04 -5.74
CA PHE A 198 5.27 13.45 -5.40
C PHE A 198 6.13 13.13 -6.62
N LEU A 199 5.52 12.61 -7.70
CA LEU A 199 6.23 12.27 -8.94
C LEU A 199 6.58 13.51 -9.77
N ASP A 200 5.75 14.55 -9.74
CA ASP A 200 5.98 15.80 -10.50
C ASP A 200 7.28 16.50 -10.10
N GLU A 201 7.67 16.43 -8.84
CA GLU A 201 8.95 16.98 -8.35
C GLU A 201 10.17 16.13 -8.79
N ARG A 202 9.95 14.88 -9.24
CA ARG A 202 11.02 13.89 -9.43
C ARG A 202 11.16 13.39 -10.87
N ARG A 203 10.12 13.56 -11.69
CA ARG A 203 10.14 13.18 -13.11
C ARG A 203 10.92 14.18 -13.96
N LEU A 204 11.32 13.77 -15.15
CA LEU A 204 11.88 14.69 -16.14
C LEU A 204 10.80 15.67 -16.63
N LEU A 205 11.19 16.91 -16.90
CA LEU A 205 10.28 18.02 -17.28
C LEU A 205 9.35 17.67 -18.46
N THR A 206 9.82 16.88 -19.42
CA THR A 206 9.05 16.50 -20.62
C THR A 206 8.24 15.23 -20.44
N THR A 207 8.42 14.50 -19.35
CA THR A 207 7.71 13.24 -19.10
C THR A 207 6.33 13.50 -18.53
N ARG A 208 5.29 13.07 -19.21
CA ARG A 208 3.92 13.06 -18.69
C ARG A 208 3.64 11.73 -18.02
N VAL A 209 2.94 11.76 -16.87
CA VAL A 209 2.55 10.58 -16.12
C VAL A 209 1.03 10.49 -16.11
N LEU A 210 0.51 9.33 -16.47
CA LEU A 210 -0.91 8.98 -16.35
C LEU A 210 -1.05 7.91 -15.30
N LEU A 211 -1.85 8.17 -14.29
CA LEU A 211 -2.23 7.18 -13.27
C LEU A 211 -3.53 6.50 -13.70
N ASP A 212 -3.56 5.19 -13.57
CA ASP A 212 -4.70 4.36 -13.95
C ASP A 212 -4.77 3.16 -12.97
N VAL A 213 -5.83 2.38 -13.05
CA VAL A 213 -5.93 1.08 -12.37
C VAL A 213 -5.71 -0.05 -13.37
N PRO A 214 -5.21 -1.22 -12.93
CA PRO A 214 -5.15 -2.39 -13.80
C PRO A 214 -6.55 -2.77 -14.30
N SER A 215 -6.62 -3.40 -15.46
CA SER A 215 -7.83 -4.13 -15.81
C SER A 215 -7.92 -5.40 -14.95
N TYR A 216 -9.10 -5.67 -14.39
CA TYR A 216 -9.29 -6.85 -13.58
C TYR A 216 -10.06 -7.91 -14.35
N GLN A 217 -9.55 -9.16 -14.30
CA GLN A 217 -10.16 -10.29 -14.97
C GLN A 217 -10.73 -11.25 -13.92
N GLY A 218 -12.05 -11.39 -13.92
CA GLY A 218 -12.76 -12.23 -12.98
C GLY A 218 -12.46 -13.71 -13.19
N ILE A 219 -12.23 -14.45 -12.10
CA ILE A 219 -11.97 -15.88 -12.08
C ILE A 219 -12.97 -16.59 -11.16
N THR A 220 -13.59 -17.63 -11.70
CA THR A 220 -14.37 -18.61 -10.95
C THR A 220 -13.71 -19.98 -11.04
N ILE A 221 -13.63 -20.67 -9.92
CA ILE A 221 -13.09 -22.03 -9.84
C ILE A 221 -14.16 -22.96 -9.29
N THR A 222 -14.33 -24.10 -9.94
CA THR A 222 -15.06 -25.23 -9.38
C THR A 222 -14.10 -26.39 -9.22
N ALA A 223 -14.11 -27.02 -8.05
CA ALA A 223 -13.21 -28.12 -7.74
C ALA A 223 -13.93 -29.23 -6.95
N GLU A 224 -13.44 -30.46 -7.14
CA GLU A 224 -13.84 -31.62 -6.34
C GLU A 224 -12.60 -32.13 -5.61
N VAL A 225 -12.73 -32.29 -4.29
CA VAL A 225 -11.66 -32.78 -3.42
C VAL A 225 -12.14 -33.90 -2.51
N HIS A 226 -11.24 -34.81 -2.17
CA HIS A 226 -11.47 -35.84 -1.17
C HIS A 226 -10.87 -35.43 0.16
N ALA A 227 -11.71 -35.45 1.20
CA ALA A 227 -11.27 -35.14 2.56
C ALA A 227 -10.82 -36.41 3.30
N ALA A 228 -9.89 -36.22 4.23
CA ALA A 228 -9.51 -37.27 5.17
C ALA A 228 -10.71 -37.64 6.04
N PRO A 229 -10.94 -38.95 6.32
CA PRO A 229 -12.10 -39.39 7.09
C PRO A 229 -12.19 -38.79 8.49
N THR A 230 -11.09 -38.33 9.04
CA THR A 230 -11.00 -37.73 10.38
C THR A 230 -11.36 -36.24 10.42
N VAL A 231 -11.59 -35.59 9.26
CA VAL A 231 -11.87 -34.16 9.18
C VAL A 231 -13.29 -33.94 8.66
N ARG A 232 -13.99 -32.97 9.21
CA ARG A 232 -15.34 -32.60 8.74
C ARG A 232 -15.27 -32.00 7.33
N ALA A 233 -16.04 -32.55 6.41
CA ALA A 233 -16.11 -32.09 5.01
C ALA A 233 -16.41 -30.58 4.89
N GLU A 234 -17.29 -30.07 5.74
CA GLU A 234 -17.65 -28.66 5.77
C GLU A 234 -16.44 -27.77 6.09
N LYS A 235 -15.60 -28.16 7.05
CA LYS A 235 -14.39 -27.41 7.39
C LYS A 235 -13.40 -27.40 6.21
N VAL A 236 -13.20 -28.57 5.58
CA VAL A 236 -12.33 -28.70 4.41
C VAL A 236 -12.82 -27.83 3.26
N ARG A 237 -14.13 -27.78 3.03
CA ARG A 237 -14.76 -26.95 2.02
C ARG A 237 -14.45 -25.46 2.25
N THR A 238 -14.74 -24.96 3.44
CA THR A 238 -14.53 -23.55 3.78
C THR A 238 -13.05 -23.17 3.65
N GLU A 239 -12.15 -23.99 4.17
CA GLU A 239 -10.70 -23.73 4.09
C GLU A 239 -10.19 -23.77 2.63
N ALA A 240 -10.72 -24.68 1.80
CA ALA A 240 -10.36 -24.78 0.40
C ALA A 240 -10.85 -23.55 -0.41
N GLU A 241 -12.10 -23.14 -0.20
CA GLU A 241 -12.65 -21.94 -0.82
C GLU A 241 -11.86 -20.68 -0.40
N SER A 242 -11.60 -20.51 0.90
CA SER A 242 -10.76 -19.41 1.42
C SER A 242 -9.34 -19.42 0.85
N ALA A 243 -8.75 -20.61 0.67
CA ALA A 243 -7.41 -20.73 0.07
C ALA A 243 -7.40 -20.25 -1.39
N LEU A 244 -8.46 -20.53 -2.15
CA LEU A 244 -8.61 -20.05 -3.53
C LEU A 244 -8.79 -18.54 -3.58
N TYR A 245 -9.62 -17.95 -2.72
CA TYR A 245 -9.79 -16.48 -2.63
C TYR A 245 -8.49 -15.78 -2.25
N ARG A 246 -7.74 -16.33 -1.32
CA ARG A 246 -6.42 -15.81 -0.95
C ARG A 246 -5.42 -15.91 -2.09
N PHE A 247 -5.42 -17.03 -2.81
CA PHE A 247 -4.49 -17.25 -3.91
C PHE A 247 -4.76 -16.33 -5.10
N ILE A 248 -6.05 -16.19 -5.50
CA ILE A 248 -6.44 -15.30 -6.62
C ILE A 248 -6.84 -13.93 -6.06
N ASN A 249 -5.87 -13.23 -5.51
CA ASN A 249 -6.05 -11.91 -4.94
C ASN A 249 -5.02 -10.94 -5.55
N PRO A 250 -5.43 -9.79 -6.07
CA PRO A 250 -4.51 -8.85 -6.71
C PRO A 250 -3.56 -8.16 -5.72
N ILE A 251 -3.88 -8.15 -4.41
CA ILE A 251 -3.13 -7.45 -3.36
C ILE A 251 -2.18 -8.37 -2.60
N THR A 252 -2.68 -9.54 -2.19
CA THR A 252 -1.98 -10.44 -1.26
C THR A 252 -1.87 -11.87 -1.79
N GLY A 253 -2.36 -12.15 -2.99
CA GLY A 253 -2.37 -13.49 -3.58
C GLY A 253 -1.11 -13.83 -4.37
N GLY A 254 -1.28 -14.76 -5.28
CA GLY A 254 -0.19 -15.26 -6.13
C GLY A 254 0.74 -16.26 -5.44
N PRO A 255 1.72 -16.80 -6.17
CA PRO A 255 2.65 -17.79 -5.65
C PRO A 255 3.46 -17.30 -4.45
N ASP A 256 3.82 -16.01 -4.43
CA ASP A 256 4.69 -15.39 -3.43
C ASP A 256 3.92 -14.67 -2.31
N GLY A 257 2.57 -14.65 -2.38
CA GLY A 257 1.74 -13.95 -1.40
C GLY A 257 1.87 -12.42 -1.42
N GLN A 258 2.42 -11.86 -2.51
CA GLN A 258 2.62 -10.42 -2.69
C GLN A 258 1.63 -9.80 -3.69
N GLY A 259 0.51 -10.46 -3.93
CA GLY A 259 -0.46 -10.17 -4.96
C GLY A 259 -0.17 -10.92 -6.26
N TRP A 260 -1.23 -11.25 -7.01
CA TRP A 260 -1.05 -11.95 -8.29
C TRP A 260 -0.10 -11.18 -9.21
N PRO A 261 1.01 -11.79 -9.69
CA PRO A 261 1.96 -11.09 -10.55
C PRO A 261 1.32 -10.64 -11.87
N PHE A 262 1.69 -9.45 -12.35
CA PHE A 262 1.41 -9.07 -13.73
C PHE A 262 2.09 -10.05 -14.69
N ASP A 263 1.53 -10.26 -15.86
CA ASP A 263 2.06 -11.16 -16.91
C ASP A 263 2.09 -12.66 -16.51
N LEU A 264 1.56 -13.06 -15.35
CA LEU A 264 1.52 -14.45 -14.93
C LEU A 264 0.17 -15.09 -15.27
N ASP A 265 0.21 -16.11 -16.11
CA ASP A 265 -0.96 -16.91 -16.46
C ASP A 265 -1.41 -17.75 -15.25
N LEU A 266 -2.71 -18.05 -15.17
CA LEU A 266 -3.27 -19.01 -14.24
C LEU A 266 -3.47 -20.36 -14.93
N SER A 267 -2.95 -21.43 -14.36
CA SER A 267 -3.14 -22.79 -14.85
C SER A 267 -3.90 -23.68 -13.84
N ILE A 268 -4.49 -24.74 -14.34
CA ILE A 268 -5.11 -25.79 -13.48
C ILE A 268 -4.08 -26.34 -12.47
N GLY A 269 -2.83 -26.49 -12.88
CA GLY A 269 -1.77 -27.00 -12.00
C GLY A 269 -1.54 -26.13 -10.76
N ASP A 270 -1.63 -24.81 -10.90
CA ASP A 270 -1.52 -23.88 -9.80
C ASP A 270 -2.64 -24.07 -8.79
N VAL A 271 -3.88 -24.22 -9.28
CA VAL A 271 -5.06 -24.47 -8.46
C VAL A 271 -4.97 -25.82 -7.74
N PHE A 272 -4.51 -26.88 -8.43
CA PHE A 272 -4.26 -28.17 -7.78
C PHE A 272 -3.25 -28.07 -6.64
N SER A 273 -2.19 -27.27 -6.84
CA SER A 273 -1.15 -27.06 -5.82
C SER A 273 -1.72 -26.39 -4.57
N VAL A 274 -2.55 -25.37 -4.75
CA VAL A 274 -3.23 -24.66 -3.65
C VAL A 274 -4.16 -25.61 -2.89
N LEU A 275 -5.03 -26.36 -3.60
CA LEU A 275 -5.99 -27.26 -2.97
C LEU A 275 -5.30 -28.39 -2.20
N ARG A 276 -4.21 -28.93 -2.71
CA ARG A 276 -3.41 -29.97 -2.04
C ARG A 276 -2.74 -29.48 -0.76
N ALA A 277 -2.45 -28.19 -0.67
CA ALA A 277 -1.84 -27.58 0.51
C ALA A 277 -2.87 -27.34 1.65
N VAL A 278 -4.17 -27.47 1.37
CA VAL A 278 -5.21 -27.26 2.38
C VAL A 278 -5.23 -28.43 3.38
N PRO A 279 -5.16 -28.16 4.69
CA PRO A 279 -5.20 -29.18 5.71
C PRO A 279 -6.50 -30.02 5.64
N GLY A 280 -6.34 -31.32 5.58
CA GLY A 280 -7.47 -32.27 5.50
C GLY A 280 -7.87 -32.67 4.08
N VAL A 281 -7.31 -32.07 3.05
CA VAL A 281 -7.43 -32.53 1.66
C VAL A 281 -6.45 -33.69 1.44
N GLN A 282 -6.97 -34.86 1.09
CA GLN A 282 -6.15 -36.03 0.69
C GLN A 282 -5.79 -35.95 -0.80
N ARG A 283 -6.77 -35.59 -1.62
CA ARG A 283 -6.66 -35.57 -3.08
C ARG A 283 -7.60 -34.51 -3.65
N ALA A 284 -7.12 -33.75 -4.60
CA ALA A 284 -7.95 -32.96 -5.50
C ALA A 284 -8.16 -33.80 -6.79
N GLU A 285 -9.40 -33.94 -7.22
CA GLU A 285 -9.77 -34.85 -8.32
C GLU A 285 -10.08 -34.08 -9.59
N THR A 286 -10.95 -33.08 -9.50
CA THR A 286 -11.39 -32.30 -10.66
C THR A 286 -11.23 -30.82 -10.36
N VAL A 287 -10.69 -30.08 -11.31
CA VAL A 287 -10.58 -28.62 -11.23
C VAL A 287 -10.95 -28.02 -12.57
N HIS A 288 -11.83 -27.05 -12.53
CA HIS A 288 -12.21 -26.25 -13.69
C HIS A 288 -12.02 -24.78 -13.37
N ILE A 289 -11.41 -24.05 -14.29
CA ILE A 289 -11.20 -22.60 -14.21
C ILE A 289 -12.05 -21.94 -15.29
N PHE A 290 -12.77 -20.90 -14.90
CA PHE A 290 -13.64 -20.13 -15.79
C PHE A 290 -13.28 -18.66 -15.70
N LEU A 291 -13.39 -17.97 -16.85
CA LEU A 291 -13.52 -16.52 -16.86
C LEU A 291 -14.91 -16.16 -16.35
N ALA A 292 -14.98 -15.12 -15.55
CA ALA A 292 -16.24 -14.66 -14.97
C ALA A 292 -16.34 -13.14 -15.08
N ASP A 293 -17.56 -12.65 -15.23
CA ASP A 293 -17.82 -11.22 -15.13
C ASP A 293 -17.69 -10.77 -13.66
N LEU A 294 -16.94 -9.71 -13.42
CA LEU A 294 -16.78 -9.12 -12.08
C LEU A 294 -18.09 -8.55 -11.51
N ARG A 295 -19.05 -8.26 -12.37
CA ARG A 295 -20.39 -7.82 -11.96
C ARG A 295 -21.34 -8.98 -11.67
N GLY A 296 -20.93 -10.21 -11.94
CA GLY A 296 -21.66 -11.42 -11.55
C GLY A 296 -22.87 -11.79 -12.42
N ASP A 297 -23.10 -11.09 -13.51
CA ASP A 297 -24.34 -11.19 -14.31
C ASP A 297 -24.31 -12.24 -15.43
N LEU A 298 -23.14 -12.78 -15.75
CA LEU A 298 -22.98 -13.73 -16.85
C LEU A 298 -22.68 -15.15 -16.35
N ALA A 299 -23.25 -16.13 -17.04
CA ALA A 299 -22.88 -17.52 -16.82
C ALA A 299 -21.38 -17.71 -17.16
N PRO A 300 -20.66 -18.55 -16.40
CA PRO A 300 -19.26 -18.81 -16.68
C PRO A 300 -19.09 -19.35 -18.10
N GLU A 301 -18.06 -18.87 -18.79
CA GLU A 301 -17.63 -19.37 -20.10
C GLU A 301 -17.21 -20.85 -20.02
N GLU A 302 -16.75 -21.40 -21.15
CA GLU A 302 -16.17 -22.75 -21.16
C GLU A 302 -14.97 -22.88 -20.20
N ALA A 303 -14.85 -24.05 -19.57
CA ALA A 303 -13.73 -24.37 -18.69
C ALA A 303 -12.41 -24.33 -19.46
N ARG A 304 -11.40 -23.68 -18.89
CA ARG A 304 -10.08 -23.51 -19.50
C ARG A 304 -8.99 -24.22 -18.70
N GLN A 305 -8.01 -24.77 -19.40
CA GLN A 305 -6.82 -25.37 -18.78
C GLN A 305 -5.83 -24.31 -18.29
N ARG A 306 -5.80 -23.17 -18.99
CA ARG A 306 -4.97 -22.01 -18.69
C ARG A 306 -5.68 -20.75 -19.12
N ILE A 307 -5.57 -19.71 -18.31
CA ILE A 307 -6.05 -18.37 -18.65
C ILE A 307 -4.82 -17.48 -18.74
N ARG A 308 -4.66 -16.84 -19.91
CA ARG A 308 -3.60 -15.86 -20.13
C ARG A 308 -3.99 -14.51 -19.58
N LEU A 309 -3.01 -13.83 -19.00
CA LEU A 309 -3.16 -12.50 -18.47
C LEU A 309 -2.40 -11.49 -19.34
N SER A 310 -3.02 -10.37 -19.64
CA SER A 310 -2.31 -9.28 -20.32
C SER A 310 -1.39 -8.55 -19.33
N SER A 311 -0.38 -7.84 -19.85
CA SER A 311 0.58 -7.07 -19.02
C SER A 311 -0.06 -5.94 -18.19
N GLU A 312 -1.28 -5.56 -18.52
CA GLU A 312 -2.05 -4.50 -17.87
C GLU A 312 -3.16 -5.04 -16.97
N ALA A 313 -3.28 -6.37 -16.83
CA ALA A 313 -4.36 -7.00 -16.10
C ALA A 313 -3.89 -7.73 -14.85
N LEU A 314 -4.85 -7.94 -13.93
CA LEU A 314 -4.70 -8.78 -12.76
C LEU A 314 -5.92 -9.68 -12.60
N PHE A 315 -5.72 -10.87 -12.04
CA PHE A 315 -6.84 -11.73 -11.69
C PHE A 315 -7.51 -11.27 -10.40
N MET A 316 -8.82 -11.46 -10.37
CA MET A 316 -9.67 -11.21 -9.20
C MET A 316 -10.66 -12.36 -9.03
N SER A 317 -10.82 -12.85 -7.82
CA SER A 317 -11.81 -13.86 -7.48
C SER A 317 -13.23 -13.32 -7.63
N VAL A 318 -14.13 -14.11 -8.24
CA VAL A 318 -15.56 -13.80 -8.26
C VAL A 318 -16.29 -14.74 -7.32
N ARG A 319 -16.37 -16.02 -7.67
CA ARG A 319 -17.01 -17.04 -6.84
C ARG A 319 -16.31 -18.38 -7.02
N HIS A 320 -15.92 -19.01 -5.93
CA HIS A 320 -15.36 -20.35 -5.96
C HIS A 320 -16.33 -21.34 -5.35
N ARG A 321 -16.32 -22.56 -5.85
CA ARG A 321 -17.13 -23.66 -5.32
C ARG A 321 -16.29 -24.92 -5.20
N VAL A 322 -16.19 -25.45 -3.99
CA VAL A 322 -15.50 -26.72 -3.73
C VAL A 322 -16.50 -27.76 -3.23
N VAL A 323 -16.55 -28.89 -3.93
CA VAL A 323 -17.33 -30.06 -3.53
C VAL A 323 -16.39 -31.02 -2.81
N VAL A 324 -16.74 -31.40 -1.59
CA VAL A 324 -15.92 -32.31 -0.77
C VAL A 324 -16.59 -33.69 -0.70
N ARG A 325 -15.85 -34.70 -1.12
CA ARG A 325 -16.22 -36.12 -0.93
C ARG A 325 -15.40 -36.71 0.21
N GLN A 326 -15.99 -37.65 0.90
CA GLN A 326 -15.36 -38.45 1.96
C GLN A 326 -15.04 -39.84 1.46
#